data_22c942f928947e803a4493a7d012654e
#
_entry.id   22c942f928947e803a4493a7d012654e
#
_cell.length_a   1.000
_cell.length_b   1.000
_cell.length_c   1.000
_cell.angle_alpha   90.00
_cell.angle_beta   90.00
_cell.angle_gamma   90.00
#
_symmetry.space_group_name_H-M   'P 1'
#
loop_
_entity.id
_entity.type
_entity.pdbx_description
1 polymer ?
#
loop_
_entity_poly.entity_id
_entity_poly.type
_entity_poly.pdbx_seq_one_letter_code
_entity_poly.pdbx_strand_id
1 'polypeptide(L)'
;MRHSSYNDWVKNSATPAEDNPLWWFDFGRKKKFDQRVIESRLQELKAIRKEGRADKLLFYFDEGLHGNMANMGAAEVYETSSQGARDLICEYVGQLAEGLEQIYDLSTSKLDRDAKQAFFDRASRAHGRSALMLSGAGSLAPFRMGVCMALHSQGLLPKVISGSSAGALIAGIVCSHNDANLDAILNSESLLEMFNSVHEDYTERENWLDSEDIRTIVETWIPDITFEEAFQRSGRHLCVSVSPAEMHQQSRTLNSITTPNVLLRESIQASCAVPGLISPVTLAARGVDGDRVPY
;
A
#
# COMPACT_ATOMS: atom_id res chain seq x y z
N MET A 1 5.54 -19.82 18.05
CA MET A 1 6.96 -19.39 18.15
C MET A 1 7.05 -17.97 17.60
N ARG A 2 7.71 -17.04 18.32
CA ARG A 2 7.92 -15.67 17.82
C ARG A 2 9.24 -15.67 17.03
N HIS A 3 9.19 -15.36 15.76
CA HIS A 3 10.38 -15.19 14.93
C HIS A 3 10.95 -13.79 15.19
N SER A 4 12.23 -13.68 15.51
CA SER A 4 12.90 -12.43 15.83
C SER A 4 13.34 -11.64 14.59
N SER A 5 13.39 -12.30 13.41
CA SER A 5 13.74 -11.67 12.15
C SER A 5 13.12 -12.41 10.95
N TYR A 6 13.08 -11.75 9.80
CA TYR A 6 12.70 -12.36 8.52
C TYR A 6 13.56 -13.61 8.20
N ASN A 7 14.86 -13.55 8.46
CA ASN A 7 15.78 -14.68 8.21
C ASN A 7 15.47 -15.88 9.10
N ASP A 8 15.03 -15.66 10.35
CA ASP A 8 14.61 -16.73 11.26
C ASP A 8 13.28 -17.35 10.79
N TRP A 9 12.37 -16.52 10.28
CA TRP A 9 11.13 -17.01 9.67
C TRP A 9 11.41 -17.86 8.43
N VAL A 10 12.27 -17.41 7.53
CA VAL A 10 12.66 -18.15 6.31
C VAL A 10 13.26 -19.53 6.66
N LYS A 11 14.16 -19.59 7.65
CA LYS A 11 14.77 -20.86 8.09
C LYS A 11 13.76 -21.84 8.67
N ASN A 12 12.72 -21.33 9.35
CA ASN A 12 11.75 -22.15 10.06
C ASN A 12 10.48 -22.46 9.23
N SER A 13 10.25 -21.76 8.12
CA SER A 13 9.12 -21.99 7.22
C SER A 13 9.33 -23.10 6.19
N ALA A 14 10.41 -23.86 6.31
CA ALA A 14 10.72 -25.01 5.43
C ALA A 14 9.89 -26.28 5.71
N THR A 15 8.96 -26.25 6.68
CA THR A 15 8.05 -27.37 6.94
C THR A 15 6.84 -27.32 6.00
N PRO A 16 6.46 -28.45 5.37
CA PRO A 16 5.26 -28.51 4.54
C PRO A 16 4.01 -28.15 5.34
N ALA A 17 3.14 -27.36 4.77
CA ALA A 17 1.89 -26.91 5.41
C ALA A 17 0.82 -28.03 5.37
N GLU A 18 1.11 -29.19 5.95
CA GLU A 18 0.10 -30.25 6.10
C GLU A 18 -0.92 -29.98 7.22
N ASP A 19 -0.65 -28.99 8.10
CA ASP A 19 -1.47 -28.72 9.30
C ASP A 19 -2.27 -27.41 9.24
N ASN A 20 -2.53 -26.83 8.07
CA ASN A 20 -3.42 -25.67 8.00
C ASN A 20 -4.89 -26.12 7.90
N PRO A 21 -5.71 -25.98 8.97
CA PRO A 21 -7.10 -26.43 8.98
C PRO A 21 -8.03 -25.66 8.02
N LEU A 22 -7.53 -24.63 7.34
CA LEU A 22 -8.30 -23.80 6.41
C LEU A 22 -8.03 -24.10 4.93
N TRP A 23 -7.28 -25.15 4.59
CA TRP A 23 -6.95 -25.51 3.22
C TRP A 23 -8.20 -25.82 2.35
N TRP A 24 -9.32 -26.13 2.95
CA TRP A 24 -10.59 -26.47 2.29
C TRP A 24 -11.52 -25.26 2.02
N PHE A 25 -11.18 -24.04 2.53
CA PHE A 25 -11.90 -22.81 2.21
C PHE A 25 -11.37 -22.21 0.90
N ASP A 26 -11.80 -22.77 -0.22
CA ASP A 26 -11.53 -22.21 -1.54
C ASP A 26 -12.56 -21.10 -1.88
N PHE A 27 -12.26 -19.87 -1.48
CA PHE A 27 -13.03 -18.69 -1.87
C PHE A 27 -12.72 -18.28 -3.32
N GLY A 28 -13.27 -19.04 -4.28
CA GLY A 28 -13.14 -18.78 -5.71
C GLY A 28 -11.80 -19.24 -6.28
N ARG A 29 -11.79 -19.64 -7.55
CA ARG A 29 -10.60 -20.14 -8.25
C ARG A 29 -9.48 -19.07 -8.24
N LYS A 30 -8.68 -19.03 -7.18
CA LYS A 30 -7.47 -18.22 -7.15
C LYS A 30 -6.56 -18.74 -8.27
N LYS A 31 -6.08 -17.84 -9.11
CA LYS A 31 -5.05 -18.19 -10.09
C LYS A 31 -3.83 -18.64 -9.29
N LYS A 32 -3.46 -19.91 -9.41
CA LYS A 32 -2.25 -20.45 -8.78
C LYS A 32 -1.02 -19.81 -9.41
N PHE A 33 0.08 -19.75 -8.67
CA PHE A 33 1.37 -19.40 -9.20
C PHE A 33 1.79 -20.41 -10.30
N ASP A 34 2.16 -19.88 -11.47
CA ASP A 34 2.66 -20.71 -12.57
C ASP A 34 4.18 -20.60 -12.68
N GLN A 35 4.85 -21.52 -12.00
CA GLN A 35 6.31 -21.59 -11.96
C GLN A 35 6.93 -21.71 -13.36
N ARG A 36 6.30 -22.46 -14.28
CA ARG A 36 6.84 -22.71 -15.63
C ARG A 36 6.92 -21.44 -16.46
N VAL A 37 5.97 -20.52 -16.27
CA VAL A 37 6.00 -19.22 -16.95
C VAL A 37 7.20 -18.41 -16.46
N ILE A 38 7.46 -18.37 -15.16
CA ILE A 38 8.61 -17.63 -14.61
C ILE A 38 9.94 -18.27 -15.05
N GLU A 39 10.04 -19.59 -15.01
CA GLU A 39 11.23 -20.32 -15.52
C GLU A 39 11.52 -20.00 -17.00
N SER A 40 10.50 -20.07 -17.86
CA SER A 40 10.63 -19.76 -19.28
C SER A 40 11.07 -18.30 -19.50
N ARG A 41 10.40 -17.36 -18.84
CA ARG A 41 10.73 -15.93 -18.94
C ARG A 41 12.14 -15.63 -18.42
N LEU A 42 12.56 -16.27 -17.34
CA LEU A 42 13.92 -16.14 -16.81
C LEU A 42 14.98 -16.64 -17.78
N GLN A 43 14.77 -17.81 -18.39
CA GLN A 43 15.72 -18.38 -19.36
C GLN A 43 15.83 -17.49 -20.61
N GLU A 44 14.70 -17.00 -21.12
CA GLU A 44 14.66 -16.07 -22.25
C GLU A 44 15.42 -14.78 -21.94
N LEU A 45 15.16 -14.16 -20.78
CA LEU A 45 15.83 -12.93 -20.37
C LEU A 45 17.34 -13.11 -20.24
N LYS A 46 17.79 -14.21 -19.62
CA LYS A 46 19.22 -14.55 -19.51
C LYS A 46 19.87 -14.71 -20.89
N ALA A 47 19.18 -15.36 -21.83
CA ALA A 47 19.69 -15.56 -23.19
C ALA A 47 19.82 -14.20 -23.93
N ILE A 48 18.79 -13.36 -23.88
CA ILE A 48 18.79 -12.02 -24.52
C ILE A 48 19.90 -11.14 -23.93
N ARG A 49 20.06 -11.15 -22.62
CA ARG A 49 21.10 -10.35 -21.95
C ARG A 49 22.51 -10.82 -22.33
N LYS A 50 22.71 -12.12 -22.44
CA LYS A 50 23.97 -12.70 -22.89
C LYS A 50 24.33 -12.35 -24.33
N GLU A 51 23.32 -12.22 -25.21
CA GLU A 51 23.51 -11.75 -26.59
C GLU A 51 23.93 -10.28 -26.68
N GLY A 52 23.62 -9.47 -25.67
CA GLY A 52 23.94 -8.04 -25.62
C GLY A 52 23.15 -7.19 -26.61
N ARG A 53 22.03 -7.69 -27.13
CA ARG A 53 21.18 -6.99 -28.11
C ARG A 53 20.15 -6.13 -27.42
N ALA A 54 20.35 -4.82 -27.50
CA ALA A 54 19.48 -3.82 -26.89
C ALA A 54 18.04 -3.85 -27.43
N ASP A 55 17.86 -4.07 -28.73
CA ASP A 55 16.56 -4.15 -29.37
C ASP A 55 15.71 -5.31 -28.84
N LYS A 56 16.31 -6.48 -28.68
CA LYS A 56 15.63 -7.64 -28.10
C LYS A 56 15.28 -7.41 -26.62
N LEU A 57 16.18 -6.76 -25.89
CA LEU A 57 15.96 -6.49 -24.48
C LEU A 57 14.80 -5.48 -24.27
N LEU A 58 14.76 -4.42 -25.08
CA LEU A 58 13.64 -3.47 -25.10
C LEU A 58 12.32 -4.16 -25.44
N PHE A 59 12.32 -4.99 -26.50
CA PHE A 59 11.12 -5.74 -26.89
C PHE A 59 10.62 -6.67 -25.78
N TYR A 60 11.51 -7.41 -25.14
CA TYR A 60 11.19 -8.31 -24.02
C TYR A 60 10.46 -7.57 -22.88
N PHE A 61 10.94 -6.36 -22.52
CA PHE A 61 10.33 -5.56 -21.47
C PHE A 61 9.04 -4.90 -21.90
N ASP A 62 8.94 -4.41 -23.14
CA ASP A 62 7.71 -3.81 -23.68
C ASP A 62 6.58 -4.87 -23.80
N GLU A 63 6.94 -6.15 -24.06
CA GLU A 63 5.96 -7.24 -24.19
C GLU A 63 5.42 -7.76 -22.88
N GLY A 64 6.20 -7.73 -21.80
CA GLY A 64 5.80 -8.46 -20.60
C GLY A 64 6.37 -8.04 -19.27
N LEU A 65 6.55 -6.75 -19.00
CA LEU A 65 6.94 -6.30 -17.66
C LEU A 65 5.71 -6.15 -16.77
N HIS A 66 5.51 -7.10 -15.85
CA HIS A 66 4.38 -7.14 -14.93
C HIS A 66 4.82 -7.37 -13.49
N GLY A 67 4.34 -6.54 -12.53
CA GLY A 67 4.63 -6.71 -11.11
C GLY A 67 4.09 -7.98 -10.46
N ASN A 68 3.11 -8.64 -11.09
CA ASN A 68 2.55 -9.91 -10.64
C ASN A 68 2.48 -10.95 -11.77
N MET A 69 3.57 -11.08 -12.53
CA MET A 69 3.69 -12.07 -13.61
C MET A 69 3.41 -13.47 -13.06
N ALA A 70 2.58 -14.24 -13.78
CA ALA A 70 2.22 -15.62 -13.41
C ALA A 70 1.75 -15.78 -11.95
N ASN A 71 1.19 -14.73 -11.36
CA ASN A 71 0.73 -14.67 -9.97
C ASN A 71 1.87 -14.86 -8.94
N MET A 72 3.09 -14.43 -9.25
CA MET A 72 4.27 -14.55 -8.38
C MET A 72 4.15 -13.75 -7.07
N GLY A 73 3.25 -12.76 -7.00
CA GLY A 73 2.97 -11.97 -5.78
C GLY A 73 1.86 -12.55 -4.91
N ALA A 74 1.34 -13.74 -5.20
CA ALA A 74 0.31 -14.37 -4.40
C ALA A 74 0.82 -14.75 -3.01
N ALA A 75 0.03 -14.48 -1.96
CA ALA A 75 0.39 -14.78 -0.58
C ALA A 75 0.78 -16.24 -0.37
N GLU A 76 0.08 -17.15 -1.04
CA GLU A 76 0.31 -18.58 -0.95
C GLU A 76 1.74 -19.00 -1.38
N VAL A 77 2.37 -18.25 -2.29
CA VAL A 77 3.75 -18.51 -2.70
C VAL A 77 4.72 -18.30 -1.54
N TYR A 78 4.42 -17.33 -0.68
CA TYR A 78 5.29 -16.94 0.44
C TYR A 78 4.96 -17.67 1.74
N GLU A 79 3.73 -18.13 1.88
CA GLU A 79 3.26 -18.86 3.06
C GLU A 79 3.49 -20.36 2.96
N THR A 80 3.24 -20.95 1.78
CA THR A 80 3.15 -22.41 1.61
C THR A 80 4.11 -23.00 0.57
N SER A 81 4.68 -22.18 -0.33
CA SER A 81 5.52 -22.67 -1.40
C SER A 81 6.92 -23.08 -0.93
N SER A 82 7.50 -24.03 -1.65
CA SER A 82 8.88 -24.46 -1.43
C SER A 82 9.86 -23.29 -1.56
N GLN A 83 11.01 -23.38 -0.88
CA GLN A 83 12.09 -22.41 -0.98
C GLN A 83 12.50 -22.19 -2.46
N GLY A 84 12.51 -23.24 -3.29
CA GLY A 84 12.87 -23.14 -4.71
C GLY A 84 11.96 -22.21 -5.53
N ALA A 85 10.67 -22.12 -5.22
CA ALA A 85 9.77 -21.19 -5.91
C ALA A 85 10.11 -19.72 -5.56
N ARG A 86 10.45 -19.44 -4.30
CA ARG A 86 10.89 -18.11 -3.86
C ARG A 86 12.23 -17.72 -4.45
N ASP A 87 13.20 -18.65 -4.47
CA ASP A 87 14.51 -18.42 -5.06
C ASP A 87 14.41 -18.12 -6.57
N LEU A 88 13.56 -18.86 -7.28
CA LEU A 88 13.25 -18.61 -8.69
C LEU A 88 12.68 -17.21 -8.92
N ILE A 89 11.70 -16.77 -8.10
CA ILE A 89 11.12 -15.43 -8.20
C ILE A 89 12.18 -14.36 -7.90
N CYS A 90 12.99 -14.54 -6.85
CA CYS A 90 14.06 -13.61 -6.51
C CYS A 90 15.08 -13.51 -7.65
N GLU A 91 15.47 -14.62 -8.26
CA GLU A 91 16.37 -14.63 -9.40
C GLU A 91 15.76 -13.92 -10.62
N TYR A 92 14.48 -14.20 -10.92
CA TYR A 92 13.78 -13.55 -12.02
C TYR A 92 13.69 -12.03 -11.82
N VAL A 93 13.29 -11.56 -10.65
CA VAL A 93 13.22 -10.12 -10.33
C VAL A 93 14.60 -9.47 -10.37
N GLY A 94 15.65 -10.16 -9.88
CA GLY A 94 17.02 -9.69 -9.98
C GLY A 94 17.46 -9.52 -11.43
N GLN A 95 17.17 -10.50 -12.30
CA GLN A 95 17.47 -10.41 -13.73
C GLN A 95 16.68 -9.31 -14.46
N LEU A 96 15.43 -9.04 -14.04
CA LEU A 96 14.68 -7.88 -14.55
C LEU A 96 15.37 -6.56 -14.17
N ALA A 97 15.77 -6.40 -12.91
CA ALA A 97 16.45 -5.19 -12.43
C ALA A 97 17.77 -4.95 -13.20
N GLU A 98 18.61 -5.96 -13.29
CA GLU A 98 19.86 -5.87 -14.05
C GLU A 98 19.64 -5.58 -15.54
N GLY A 99 18.58 -6.13 -16.15
CA GLY A 99 18.22 -5.84 -17.54
C GLY A 99 17.75 -4.38 -17.74
N LEU A 100 17.00 -3.83 -16.80
CA LEU A 100 16.60 -2.42 -16.80
C LEU A 100 17.79 -1.48 -16.64
N GLU A 101 18.76 -1.82 -15.77
CA GLU A 101 20.03 -1.10 -15.64
C GLU A 101 20.83 -1.12 -16.94
N GLN A 102 20.90 -2.26 -17.63
CA GLN A 102 21.54 -2.34 -18.95
C GLN A 102 20.92 -1.40 -19.98
N ILE A 103 19.58 -1.26 -19.99
CA ILE A 103 18.90 -0.29 -20.87
C ILE A 103 19.21 1.14 -20.44
N TYR A 104 19.23 1.41 -19.13
CA TYR A 104 19.56 2.74 -18.60
C TYR A 104 20.97 3.17 -19.02
N ASP A 105 21.93 2.26 -18.98
CA ASP A 105 23.34 2.51 -19.31
C ASP A 105 23.64 2.53 -20.83
N LEU A 106 22.66 2.22 -21.70
CA LEU A 106 22.86 2.33 -23.14
C LEU A 106 23.28 3.75 -23.54
N SER A 107 24.30 3.84 -24.39
CA SER A 107 24.72 5.13 -24.96
C SER A 107 23.63 5.77 -25.80
N THR A 108 23.60 7.09 -25.87
CA THR A 108 22.63 7.86 -26.68
C THR A 108 22.72 7.53 -28.19
N SER A 109 23.84 6.98 -28.66
CA SER A 109 23.95 6.48 -30.03
C SER A 109 23.20 5.16 -30.29
N LYS A 110 22.90 4.39 -29.23
CA LYS A 110 22.13 3.12 -29.30
C LYS A 110 20.66 3.33 -28.98
N LEU A 111 20.37 4.23 -28.07
CA LEU A 111 19.01 4.59 -27.66
C LEU A 111 19.03 6.07 -27.25
N ASP A 112 18.35 6.93 -28.00
CA ASP A 112 18.29 8.37 -27.69
C ASP A 112 17.56 8.62 -26.37
N ARG A 113 17.73 9.83 -25.83
CA ARG A 113 17.22 10.19 -24.50
C ARG A 113 15.71 10.12 -24.42
N ASP A 114 15.01 10.57 -25.48
CA ASP A 114 13.56 10.65 -25.49
C ASP A 114 12.95 9.26 -25.61
N ALA A 115 13.53 8.37 -26.45
CA ALA A 115 13.14 6.97 -26.53
C ALA A 115 13.38 6.22 -25.23
N LYS A 116 14.51 6.50 -24.54
CA LYS A 116 14.81 5.94 -23.24
C LYS A 116 13.79 6.38 -22.19
N GLN A 117 13.47 7.68 -22.13
CA GLN A 117 12.45 8.19 -21.22
C GLN A 117 11.09 7.56 -21.48
N ALA A 118 10.67 7.52 -22.76
CA ALA A 118 9.40 6.91 -23.17
C ALA A 118 9.31 5.42 -22.81
N PHE A 119 10.44 4.69 -22.94
CA PHE A 119 10.51 3.29 -22.50
C PHE A 119 10.28 3.16 -20.98
N PHE A 120 11.01 3.92 -20.14
CA PHE A 120 10.84 3.81 -18.71
C PHE A 120 9.47 4.27 -18.24
N ASP A 121 8.85 5.26 -18.87
CA ASP A 121 7.48 5.67 -18.61
C ASP A 121 6.47 4.55 -18.92
N ARG A 122 6.63 3.83 -20.03
CA ARG A 122 5.80 2.66 -20.35
C ARG A 122 6.04 1.52 -19.39
N ALA A 123 7.30 1.18 -19.13
CA ALA A 123 7.70 0.10 -18.21
C ALA A 123 7.14 0.31 -16.80
N SER A 124 7.24 1.53 -16.27
CA SER A 124 6.70 1.90 -14.96
C SER A 124 5.17 1.72 -14.89
N ARG A 125 4.45 2.07 -15.97
CA ARG A 125 2.99 1.89 -16.03
C ARG A 125 2.59 0.42 -16.17
N ALA A 126 3.31 -0.34 -16.99
CA ALA A 126 3.04 -1.76 -17.21
C ALA A 126 3.34 -2.61 -15.97
N HIS A 127 4.44 -2.32 -15.27
CA HIS A 127 4.78 -3.00 -14.02
C HIS A 127 3.73 -2.75 -12.93
N GLY A 128 3.15 -1.55 -12.92
CA GLY A 128 2.19 -1.12 -11.92
C GLY A 128 2.88 -0.58 -10.66
N ARG A 129 2.05 -0.18 -9.70
CA ARG A 129 2.49 0.33 -8.41
C ARG A 129 1.85 -0.46 -7.29
N SER A 130 2.63 -0.77 -6.26
CA SER A 130 2.09 -1.35 -5.04
C SER A 130 1.21 -0.32 -4.33
N ALA A 131 0.08 -0.78 -3.79
CA ALA A 131 -0.77 -0.01 -2.92
C ALA A 131 -0.92 -0.74 -1.57
N LEU A 132 -0.87 0.01 -0.47
CA LEU A 132 -1.16 -0.51 0.86
C LEU A 132 -2.63 -0.25 1.19
N MET A 133 -3.38 -1.31 1.48
CA MET A 133 -4.80 -1.22 1.84
C MET A 133 -4.99 -1.51 3.32
N LEU A 134 -5.35 -0.49 4.09
CA LEU A 134 -5.57 -0.57 5.53
C LEU A 134 -7.07 -0.69 5.82
N SER A 135 -7.50 -1.88 6.21
CA SER A 135 -8.90 -2.14 6.54
C SER A 135 -9.35 -1.48 7.85
N GLY A 136 -10.66 -1.41 8.11
CA GLY A 136 -11.23 -1.05 9.39
C GLY A 136 -10.87 -2.07 10.50
N ALA A 137 -11.54 -2.00 11.61
CA ALA A 137 -11.37 -2.69 12.90
C ALA A 137 -10.53 -1.89 13.90
N GLY A 138 -11.23 -1.06 14.70
CA GLY A 138 -10.65 -0.07 15.61
C GLY A 138 -9.53 -0.57 16.52
N SER A 139 -9.75 -1.67 17.25
CA SER A 139 -8.77 -2.27 18.17
C SER A 139 -7.47 -2.76 17.51
N LEU A 140 -7.46 -2.93 16.18
CA LEU A 140 -6.27 -3.32 15.42
C LEU A 140 -5.52 -2.13 14.81
N ALA A 141 -5.89 -0.89 15.13
CA ALA A 141 -5.17 0.30 14.66
C ALA A 141 -3.67 0.28 15.01
N PRO A 142 -3.25 -0.09 16.24
CA PRO A 142 -1.82 -0.17 16.59
C PRO A 142 -1.05 -1.14 15.70
N PHE A 143 -1.64 -2.30 15.36
CA PHE A 143 -1.01 -3.27 14.47
C PHE A 143 -0.77 -2.67 13.07
N ARG A 144 -1.74 -1.95 12.51
CA ARG A 144 -1.60 -1.30 11.19
C ARG A 144 -0.55 -0.21 11.21
N MET A 145 -0.46 0.54 12.29
CA MET A 145 0.60 1.53 12.46
C MET A 145 1.97 0.83 12.49
N GLY A 146 2.11 -0.27 13.21
CA GLY A 146 3.33 -1.08 13.22
C GLY A 146 3.73 -1.58 11.82
N VAL A 147 2.76 -1.96 10.99
CA VAL A 147 3.02 -2.31 9.57
C VAL A 147 3.56 -1.11 8.80
N CYS A 148 2.95 0.07 8.95
CA CYS A 148 3.42 1.29 8.29
C CYS A 148 4.83 1.67 8.76
N MET A 149 5.12 1.58 10.06
CA MET A 149 6.45 1.81 10.63
C MET A 149 7.49 0.87 10.04
N ALA A 150 7.19 -0.43 9.99
CA ALA A 150 8.08 -1.44 9.46
C ALA A 150 8.38 -1.22 7.96
N LEU A 151 7.36 -0.91 7.16
CA LEU A 151 7.54 -0.61 5.74
C LEU A 151 8.31 0.69 5.53
N HIS A 152 8.02 1.72 6.33
CA HIS A 152 8.70 3.02 6.25
C HIS A 152 10.19 2.89 6.60
N SER A 153 10.54 2.20 7.68
CA SER A 153 11.92 1.98 8.11
C SER A 153 12.78 1.21 7.10
N GLN A 154 12.14 0.42 6.22
CA GLN A 154 12.80 -0.31 5.14
C GLN A 154 12.76 0.43 3.79
N GLY A 155 12.20 1.64 3.73
CA GLY A 155 12.01 2.36 2.46
C GLY A 155 11.00 1.70 1.51
N LEU A 156 10.14 0.83 2.02
CA LEU A 156 9.16 0.03 1.26
C LEU A 156 7.73 0.58 1.34
N LEU A 157 7.51 1.72 2.01
CA LEU A 157 6.18 2.29 2.16
C LEU A 157 5.62 2.74 0.79
N PRO A 158 4.49 2.16 0.32
CA PRO A 158 3.94 2.48 -0.99
C PRO A 158 3.53 3.94 -1.12
N LYS A 159 3.56 4.44 -2.37
CA LYS A 159 3.09 5.81 -2.70
C LYS A 159 1.57 5.92 -2.81
N VAL A 160 0.85 4.81 -2.78
CA VAL A 160 -0.62 4.76 -2.76
C VAL A 160 -1.05 4.03 -1.51
N ILE A 161 -1.79 4.70 -0.64
CA ILE A 161 -2.29 4.12 0.62
C ILE A 161 -3.78 4.37 0.72
N SER A 162 -4.53 3.28 0.86
CA SER A 162 -5.99 3.33 1.04
C SER A 162 -6.35 2.94 2.47
N GLY A 163 -7.34 3.63 3.03
CA GLY A 163 -7.83 3.32 4.36
C GLY A 163 -9.35 3.37 4.49
N SER A 164 -9.86 2.60 5.44
CA SER A 164 -11.26 2.61 5.86
C SER A 164 -11.32 2.61 7.39
N SER A 165 -12.15 3.46 8.00
CA SER A 165 -12.30 3.59 9.46
C SER A 165 -10.95 3.80 10.15
N ALA A 166 -10.58 3.00 11.15
CA ALA A 166 -9.26 3.06 11.79
C ALA A 166 -8.10 3.00 10.78
N GLY A 167 -8.26 2.26 9.68
CA GLY A 167 -7.28 2.27 8.58
C GLY A 167 -7.18 3.61 7.87
N ALA A 168 -8.29 4.39 7.77
CA ALA A 168 -8.27 5.73 7.21
C ALA A 168 -7.52 6.72 8.12
N LEU A 169 -7.66 6.59 9.44
CA LEU A 169 -6.89 7.37 10.40
C LEU A 169 -5.39 7.15 10.23
N ILE A 170 -4.96 5.87 10.22
CA ILE A 170 -3.55 5.53 10.04
C ILE A 170 -3.02 5.99 8.69
N ALA A 171 -3.77 5.74 7.60
CA ALA A 171 -3.42 6.22 6.26
C ALA A 171 -3.32 7.76 6.22
N GLY A 172 -4.23 8.45 6.91
CA GLY A 172 -4.23 9.90 7.04
C GLY A 172 -2.96 10.44 7.72
N ILE A 173 -2.58 9.86 8.86
CA ILE A 173 -1.33 10.21 9.57
C ILE A 173 -0.14 10.05 8.61
N VAL A 174 -0.03 8.88 7.97
CA VAL A 174 1.10 8.57 7.08
C VAL A 174 1.15 9.46 5.84
N CYS A 175 -0.01 9.79 5.26
CA CYS A 175 -0.08 10.55 4.00
C CYS A 175 -0.17 12.07 4.18
N SER A 176 -0.34 12.59 5.39
CA SER A 176 -0.40 14.04 5.64
C SER A 176 0.93 14.66 6.06
N HIS A 177 1.98 13.84 6.21
CA HIS A 177 3.30 14.27 6.66
C HIS A 177 4.39 13.85 5.66
N ASN A 178 5.42 14.68 5.51
CA ASN A 178 6.63 14.30 4.76
C ASN A 178 7.45 13.26 5.55
N ASP A 179 8.44 12.63 4.91
CA ASP A 179 9.19 11.52 5.52
C ASP A 179 9.90 11.92 6.82
N ALA A 180 10.50 13.12 6.89
CA ALA A 180 11.19 13.58 8.08
C ALA A 180 10.27 13.79 9.29
N ASN A 181 9.09 14.37 9.06
CA ASN A 181 8.08 14.55 10.10
C ASN A 181 7.42 13.23 10.48
N LEU A 182 7.25 12.34 9.50
CA LEU A 182 6.67 11.01 9.73
C LEU A 182 7.56 10.17 10.65
N ASP A 183 8.88 10.21 10.49
CA ASP A 183 9.83 9.56 11.41
C ASP A 183 9.64 10.02 12.85
N ALA A 184 9.51 11.34 13.05
CA ALA A 184 9.31 11.90 14.38
C ALA A 184 7.96 11.46 15.00
N ILE A 185 6.89 11.42 14.19
CA ILE A 185 5.55 11.02 14.63
C ILE A 185 5.52 9.53 14.96
N LEU A 186 6.01 8.67 14.07
CA LEU A 186 5.98 7.23 14.23
C LEU A 186 6.78 6.75 15.46
N ASN A 187 7.81 7.50 15.86
CA ASN A 187 8.63 7.20 17.03
C ASN A 187 8.23 8.01 18.28
N SER A 188 7.13 8.77 18.23
CA SER A 188 6.69 9.58 19.36
C SER A 188 6.05 8.73 20.48
N GLU A 189 6.38 9.05 21.71
CA GLU A 189 5.73 8.47 22.89
C GLU A 189 4.22 8.75 22.90
N SER A 190 3.82 9.97 22.49
CA SER A 190 2.43 10.39 22.43
C SER A 190 1.57 9.55 21.50
N LEU A 191 2.13 9.03 20.38
CA LEU A 191 1.39 8.13 19.49
C LEU A 191 1.14 6.77 20.17
N LEU A 192 2.13 6.25 20.89
CA LEU A 192 1.98 5.01 21.66
C LEU A 192 0.99 5.18 22.82
N GLU A 193 1.03 6.30 23.52
CA GLU A 193 0.09 6.63 24.59
C GLU A 193 -1.34 6.73 24.06
N MET A 194 -1.55 7.36 22.90
CA MET A 194 -2.86 7.41 22.24
C MET A 194 -3.40 6.01 21.95
N PHE A 195 -2.57 5.10 21.42
CA PHE A 195 -3.02 3.74 21.15
C PHE A 195 -3.28 2.93 22.41
N ASN A 196 -2.52 3.16 23.47
CA ASN A 196 -2.73 2.51 24.76
C ASN A 196 -4.03 2.99 25.40
N SER A 197 -4.32 4.30 25.40
CA SER A 197 -5.58 4.83 25.94
C SER A 197 -6.81 4.31 25.19
N VAL A 198 -6.74 4.27 23.85
CA VAL A 198 -7.80 3.67 23.03
C VAL A 198 -7.98 2.18 23.36
N HIS A 199 -6.90 1.44 23.59
CA HIS A 199 -6.96 0.01 23.93
C HIS A 199 -7.56 -0.22 25.32
N GLU A 200 -7.19 0.58 26.32
CA GLU A 200 -7.75 0.53 27.68
C GLU A 200 -9.25 0.85 27.67
N ASP A 201 -9.65 1.87 26.92
CA ASP A 201 -11.08 2.22 26.76
C ASP A 201 -11.89 1.09 26.11
N TYR A 202 -11.30 0.34 25.17
CA TYR A 202 -11.96 -0.83 24.56
C TYR A 202 -12.06 -2.04 25.46
N THR A 203 -11.16 -2.20 26.42
CA THR A 203 -11.12 -3.37 27.31
C THR A 203 -11.83 -3.16 28.63
N GLU A 204 -11.85 -1.92 29.14
CA GLU A 204 -12.39 -1.59 30.45
C GLU A 204 -13.79 -0.92 30.40
N ARG A 205 -14.12 -0.24 29.28
CA ARG A 205 -15.41 0.37 29.05
C ARG A 205 -16.20 -0.48 28.07
N GLU A 206 -17.43 -0.80 28.41
CA GLU A 206 -18.43 -1.36 27.47
C GLU A 206 -18.80 -0.36 26.35
N ASN A 207 -18.16 0.79 26.29
CA ASN A 207 -18.47 1.90 25.38
C ASN A 207 -17.43 2.03 24.27
N TRP A 208 -17.90 1.97 23.04
CA TRP A 208 -17.15 2.33 21.82
C TRP A 208 -16.75 3.82 21.89
N LEU A 209 -15.64 4.17 21.19
CA LEU A 209 -15.27 5.57 20.96
C LEU A 209 -16.47 6.32 20.40
N ASP A 210 -16.80 7.46 20.98
CA ASP A 210 -17.87 8.31 20.48
C ASP A 210 -17.39 9.28 19.38
N SER A 211 -18.30 10.11 18.87
CA SER A 211 -17.98 11.08 17.81
C SER A 211 -16.96 12.13 18.24
N GLU A 212 -16.94 12.50 19.52
CA GLU A 212 -16.03 13.50 20.07
C GLU A 212 -14.62 12.94 20.25
N ASP A 213 -14.52 11.70 20.72
CA ASP A 213 -13.24 11.01 20.84
C ASP A 213 -12.54 10.88 19.48
N ILE A 214 -13.29 10.44 18.45
CA ILE A 214 -12.76 10.32 17.08
C ILE A 214 -12.34 11.68 16.55
N ARG A 215 -13.16 12.72 16.78
CA ARG A 215 -12.82 14.08 16.35
C ARG A 215 -11.53 14.56 16.99
N THR A 216 -11.39 14.39 18.30
CA THR A 216 -10.20 14.78 19.06
C THR A 216 -8.94 14.09 18.54
N ILE A 217 -9.00 12.78 18.31
CA ILE A 217 -7.91 12.02 17.76
C ILE A 217 -7.54 12.53 16.35
N VAL A 218 -8.53 12.71 15.49
CA VAL A 218 -8.29 13.20 14.11
C VAL A 218 -7.69 14.61 14.12
N GLU A 219 -8.21 15.52 14.93
CA GLU A 219 -7.71 16.90 15.03
C GLU A 219 -6.30 16.98 15.59
N THR A 220 -5.93 16.08 16.48
CA THR A 220 -4.59 15.99 17.06
C THR A 220 -3.54 15.52 16.04
N TRP A 221 -3.87 14.50 15.25
CA TRP A 221 -2.88 13.82 14.41
C TRP A 221 -2.96 14.17 12.92
N ILE A 222 -4.08 14.70 12.46
CA ILE A 222 -4.30 15.09 11.07
C ILE A 222 -4.32 16.61 10.96
N PRO A 223 -3.43 17.22 10.18
CA PRO A 223 -3.49 18.65 9.92
C PRO A 223 -4.77 19.04 9.15
N ASP A 224 -5.23 20.29 9.31
CA ASP A 224 -6.39 20.81 8.58
C ASP A 224 -6.03 21.15 7.12
N ILE A 225 -5.92 20.12 6.30
CA ILE A 225 -5.50 20.20 4.91
C ILE A 225 -6.41 19.39 4.00
N THR A 226 -6.36 19.69 2.71
CA THR A 226 -7.07 18.97 1.65
C THR A 226 -6.29 17.72 1.20
N PHE A 227 -6.92 16.85 0.40
CA PHE A 227 -6.24 15.72 -0.22
C PHE A 227 -5.10 16.15 -1.14
N GLU A 228 -5.25 17.25 -1.89
CA GLU A 228 -4.20 17.78 -2.73
C GLU A 228 -3.01 18.30 -1.92
N GLU A 229 -3.28 19.09 -0.87
CA GLU A 229 -2.23 19.61 0.02
C GLU A 229 -1.47 18.46 0.72
N ALA A 230 -2.17 17.39 1.11
CA ALA A 230 -1.54 16.20 1.68
C ALA A 230 -0.63 15.50 0.67
N PHE A 231 -1.09 15.35 -0.57
CA PHE A 231 -0.27 14.78 -1.64
C PHE A 231 0.97 15.62 -1.94
N GLN A 232 0.83 16.94 -2.04
CA GLN A 232 1.96 17.85 -2.27
C GLN A 232 2.98 17.78 -1.13
N ARG A 233 2.53 17.60 0.11
CA ARG A 233 3.38 17.52 1.30
C ARG A 233 4.12 16.20 1.42
N SER A 234 3.46 15.08 1.14
CA SER A 234 3.98 13.72 1.40
C SER A 234 4.46 12.99 0.14
N GLY A 235 3.99 13.40 -1.05
CA GLY A 235 4.17 12.64 -2.29
C GLY A 235 3.42 11.31 -2.31
N ARG A 236 2.44 11.10 -1.40
CA ARG A 236 1.62 9.89 -1.29
C ARG A 236 0.17 10.17 -1.63
N HIS A 237 -0.43 9.30 -2.43
CA HIS A 237 -1.86 9.33 -2.72
C HIS A 237 -2.64 8.66 -1.59
N LEU A 238 -3.33 9.45 -0.78
CA LEU A 238 -4.28 8.96 0.20
C LEU A 238 -5.62 8.66 -0.48
N CYS A 239 -6.18 7.48 -0.20
CA CYS A 239 -7.51 7.09 -0.61
C CYS A 239 -8.34 6.75 0.63
N VAL A 240 -9.42 7.48 0.90
CA VAL A 240 -10.32 7.26 2.04
C VAL A 240 -11.65 6.76 1.54
N SER A 241 -12.07 5.59 2.00
CA SER A 241 -13.38 5.02 1.66
C SER A 241 -14.44 5.56 2.61
N VAL A 242 -15.53 6.11 2.04
CA VAL A 242 -16.68 6.60 2.79
C VAL A 242 -17.97 5.98 2.26
N SER A 243 -18.92 5.73 3.16
CA SER A 243 -20.26 5.24 2.83
C SER A 243 -21.27 6.35 3.09
N PRO A 244 -22.26 6.55 2.20
CA PRO A 244 -23.29 7.56 2.41
C PRO A 244 -24.25 7.15 3.54
N ALA A 245 -24.83 8.15 4.21
CA ALA A 245 -25.87 7.94 5.20
C ALA A 245 -27.23 7.60 4.53
N GLU A 246 -27.42 8.00 3.28
CA GLU A 246 -28.67 7.80 2.53
C GLU A 246 -28.64 6.55 1.67
N MET A 247 -29.75 5.80 1.65
CA MET A 247 -29.87 4.47 1.03
C MET A 247 -29.67 4.45 -0.49
N HIS A 248 -29.81 5.56 -1.20
CA HIS A 248 -29.73 5.61 -2.66
C HIS A 248 -28.39 6.14 -3.21
N GLN A 249 -27.46 6.48 -2.33
CA GLN A 249 -26.15 6.92 -2.71
C GLN A 249 -25.14 5.76 -2.69
N GLN A 250 -24.11 5.84 -3.52
CA GLN A 250 -23.05 4.83 -3.57
C GLN A 250 -21.86 5.24 -2.70
N SER A 251 -21.19 4.23 -2.13
CA SER A 251 -19.90 4.43 -1.46
C SER A 251 -18.89 5.07 -2.41
N ARG A 252 -18.06 5.95 -1.87
CA ARG A 252 -17.05 6.70 -2.63
C ARG A 252 -15.67 6.49 -2.04
N THR A 253 -14.66 6.68 -2.88
CA THR A 253 -13.27 6.80 -2.48
C THR A 253 -12.80 8.22 -2.73
N LEU A 254 -12.49 8.94 -1.66
CA LEU A 254 -11.98 10.30 -1.70
C LEU A 254 -10.46 10.27 -1.83
N ASN A 255 -9.89 11.10 -2.72
CA ASN A 255 -8.45 11.15 -2.98
C ASN A 255 -8.05 12.46 -3.69
N SER A 256 -6.75 12.70 -3.83
CA SER A 256 -6.20 13.92 -4.45
C SER A 256 -6.50 14.09 -5.94
N ILE A 257 -6.97 13.04 -6.64
CA ILE A 257 -7.25 13.10 -8.09
C ILE A 257 -8.70 13.47 -8.35
N THR A 258 -9.64 12.83 -7.66
CA THR A 258 -11.08 13.00 -7.91
C THR A 258 -11.73 14.01 -6.97
N THR A 259 -11.16 14.23 -5.80
CA THR A 259 -11.69 15.12 -4.75
C THR A 259 -10.57 15.96 -4.10
N PRO A 260 -9.75 16.68 -4.92
CA PRO A 260 -8.53 17.34 -4.44
C PRO A 260 -8.77 18.36 -3.31
N ASN A 261 -9.89 19.09 -3.37
CA ASN A 261 -10.20 20.17 -2.43
C ASN A 261 -10.92 19.71 -1.15
N VAL A 262 -11.29 18.42 -1.07
CA VAL A 262 -11.98 17.89 0.13
C VAL A 262 -10.99 17.84 1.30
N LEU A 263 -11.46 18.16 2.50
CA LEU A 263 -10.65 18.20 3.70
C LEU A 263 -10.49 16.80 4.30
N LEU A 264 -9.28 16.51 4.79
CA LEU A 264 -8.93 15.19 5.33
C LEU A 264 -9.68 14.87 6.61
N ARG A 265 -9.80 15.83 7.51
CA ARG A 265 -10.38 15.61 8.86
C ARG A 265 -11.78 15.05 8.78
N GLU A 266 -12.67 15.71 8.05
CA GLU A 266 -14.06 15.27 7.88
C GLU A 266 -14.15 13.96 7.10
N SER A 267 -13.27 13.75 6.13
CA SER A 267 -13.23 12.51 5.36
C SER A 267 -12.87 11.31 6.22
N ILE A 268 -11.89 11.46 7.12
CA ILE A 268 -11.46 10.40 8.03
C ILE A 268 -12.52 10.17 9.11
N GLN A 269 -13.09 11.23 9.69
CA GLN A 269 -14.20 11.12 10.63
C GLN A 269 -15.42 10.44 10.00
N ALA A 270 -15.77 10.80 8.75
CA ALA A 270 -16.86 10.15 8.02
C ALA A 270 -16.59 8.67 7.77
N SER A 271 -15.34 8.30 7.46
CA SER A 271 -14.94 6.90 7.32
C SER A 271 -15.00 6.11 8.63
N CYS A 272 -14.85 6.79 9.77
CA CYS A 272 -14.95 6.20 11.11
C CYS A 272 -16.41 6.18 11.65
N ALA A 273 -17.35 6.86 11.00
CA ALA A 273 -18.74 6.93 11.43
C ALA A 273 -19.47 5.60 11.22
N VAL A 274 -19.46 4.75 12.25
CA VAL A 274 -20.12 3.45 12.23
C VAL A 274 -21.64 3.65 12.36
N PRO A 275 -22.44 3.16 11.40
CA PRO A 275 -23.90 3.30 11.44
C PRO A 275 -24.51 2.77 12.74
N GLY A 276 -25.38 3.57 13.37
CA GLY A 276 -26.04 3.24 14.63
C GLY A 276 -25.23 3.52 15.90
N LEU A 277 -23.92 3.80 15.79
CA LEU A 277 -23.04 4.13 16.93
C LEU A 277 -22.57 5.59 16.85
N ILE A 278 -22.19 6.06 15.68
CA ILE A 278 -21.59 7.38 15.45
C ILE A 278 -22.44 8.15 14.44
N SER A 279 -22.71 9.41 14.72
CA SER A 279 -23.48 10.28 13.83
C SER A 279 -22.78 10.48 12.49
N PRO A 280 -23.54 10.56 11.37
CA PRO A 280 -22.97 10.88 10.07
C PRO A 280 -22.23 12.23 10.08
N VAL A 281 -21.14 12.30 9.34
CA VAL A 281 -20.32 13.50 9.21
C VAL A 281 -20.56 14.13 7.84
N THR A 282 -20.84 15.44 7.82
CA THR A 282 -20.88 16.21 6.58
C THR A 282 -19.46 16.49 6.10
N LEU A 283 -19.16 16.10 4.87
CA LEU A 283 -17.86 16.40 4.26
C LEU A 283 -17.73 17.91 4.04
N ALA A 284 -16.51 18.40 4.09
CA ALA A 284 -16.17 19.79 3.80
C ALA A 284 -15.03 19.86 2.77
N ALA A 285 -15.05 20.93 2.00
CA ALA A 285 -14.01 21.24 1.02
C ALA A 285 -13.49 22.67 1.23
N ARG A 286 -12.30 22.94 0.71
CA ARG A 286 -11.75 24.30 0.65
C ARG A 286 -12.27 24.98 -0.60
N GLY A 287 -13.02 26.07 -0.42
CA GLY A 287 -13.53 26.93 -1.49
C GLY A 287 -12.42 27.72 -2.19
N VAL A 288 -12.81 28.45 -3.24
CA VAL A 288 -11.88 29.25 -4.06
C VAL A 288 -11.19 30.35 -3.25
N ASP A 289 -11.90 30.93 -2.30
CA ASP A 289 -11.39 31.99 -1.42
C ASP A 289 -10.68 31.43 -0.18
N GLY A 290 -10.49 30.13 -0.10
CA GLY A 290 -9.85 29.44 1.03
C GLY A 290 -10.79 29.17 2.20
N ASP A 291 -12.06 29.52 2.10
CA ASP A 291 -13.10 29.25 3.09
C ASP A 291 -13.47 27.75 3.13
N ARG A 292 -14.13 27.36 4.21
CA ARG A 292 -14.64 26.00 4.38
C ARG A 292 -16.08 25.93 3.89
N VAL A 293 -16.35 25.12 2.89
CA VAL A 293 -17.68 24.92 2.32
C VAL A 293 -18.12 23.45 2.42
N PRO A 294 -19.41 23.17 2.57
CA PRO A 294 -19.95 21.80 2.51
C PRO A 294 -19.66 21.15 1.15
N TYR A 295 -19.35 19.84 1.17
CA TYR A 295 -19.05 19.06 -0.02
C TYR A 295 -20.12 17.99 -0.26
#